data_4a91ff3c27f52045eac5d316dc57a34a
#
_entry.id   4a91ff3c27f52045eac5d316dc57a34a
#
_cell.length_a   1.000
_cell.length_b   1.000
_cell.length_c   1.000
_cell.angle_alpha   90.00
_cell.angle_beta   90.00
_cell.angle_gamma   90.00
#
_symmetry.space_group_name_H-M   'P 1'
#
loop_
_entity.id
_entity.type
_entity.pdbx_description
1 polymer ?
#
loop_
_entity_poly.entity_id
_entity_poly.type
_entity_poly.pdbx_seq_one_letter_code
_entity_poly.pdbx_strand_id
1 'polypeptide(L)'
;MYKTVVFDLDGTLLNTLEDLTDAVLYIQKKFDFPLHNIELVRQHVGNGIRKLIIRSIPDGEDNPRFEEVYQEFLDYYQKNCQVKTRAYDGIMELLKELHESNIKMAIVSNKAHGAVDELNEIYFKDYIKVAIGENEAAGIKKKPAPDSVFHALKLLGSKKEEAVYVGDSEVDRATA
;
A
#
# COMPACT_ATOMS: atom_id res chain seq x y z
N MET A 1 14.50 24.15 0.46
CA MET A 1 14.04 23.46 1.69
C MET A 1 12.77 22.70 1.33
N TYR A 2 12.68 21.43 1.70
CA TYR A 2 11.48 20.63 1.46
C TYR A 2 10.33 21.06 2.37
N LYS A 3 9.10 21.06 1.83
CA LYS A 3 7.87 21.50 2.52
C LYS A 3 6.78 20.44 2.46
N THR A 4 7.02 19.35 1.74
CA THR A 4 6.05 18.28 1.54
C THR A 4 6.73 16.93 1.58
N VAL A 5 6.13 15.96 2.25
CA VAL A 5 6.54 14.56 2.23
C VAL A 5 5.38 13.72 1.70
N VAL A 6 5.66 12.89 0.71
CA VAL A 6 4.73 11.89 0.18
C VAL A 6 5.25 10.54 0.60
N PHE A 7 4.44 9.79 1.33
CA PHE A 7 4.77 8.46 1.84
C PHE A 7 4.08 7.36 1.05
N ASP A 8 4.76 6.26 0.83
CA ASP A 8 4.08 4.99 0.62
C ASP A 8 3.44 4.50 1.93
N LEU A 9 2.55 3.52 1.85
CA LEU A 9 1.81 2.99 2.99
C LEU A 9 2.37 1.64 3.48
N ASP A 10 2.23 0.61 2.64
CA ASP A 10 2.56 -0.78 3.00
C ASP A 10 4.08 -0.98 2.99
N GLY A 11 4.70 -1.26 4.14
CA GLY A 11 6.16 -1.39 4.28
C GLY A 11 6.88 -0.08 4.65
N THR A 12 6.19 1.06 4.57
CA THR A 12 6.73 2.38 4.89
C THR A 12 6.11 2.98 6.16
N LEU A 13 4.82 3.26 6.17
CA LEU A 13 4.11 3.75 7.35
C LEU A 13 3.52 2.61 8.18
N LEU A 14 2.98 1.58 7.52
CA LEU A 14 2.32 0.44 8.16
C LEU A 14 3.06 -0.87 7.86
N ASN A 15 3.25 -1.68 8.89
CA ASN A 15 3.58 -3.09 8.74
C ASN A 15 2.30 -3.88 8.52
N THR A 16 1.98 -4.14 7.26
CA THR A 16 0.81 -4.90 6.81
C THR A 16 1.14 -6.34 6.42
N LEU A 17 2.41 -6.72 6.50
CA LEU A 17 2.93 -7.98 5.95
C LEU A 17 2.30 -9.22 6.59
N GLU A 18 2.04 -9.18 7.90
CA GLU A 18 1.47 -10.33 8.60
C GLU A 18 0.03 -10.61 8.14
N ASP A 19 -0.82 -9.59 8.03
CA ASP A 19 -2.19 -9.75 7.54
C ASP A 19 -2.24 -10.16 6.06
N LEU A 20 -1.34 -9.63 5.22
CA LEU A 20 -1.18 -10.08 3.84
C LEU A 20 -0.73 -11.54 3.77
N THR A 21 0.20 -11.95 4.64
CA THR A 21 0.65 -13.34 4.72
C THR A 21 -0.47 -14.28 5.13
N ASP A 22 -1.25 -13.91 6.14
CA ASP A 22 -2.40 -14.71 6.58
C ASP A 22 -3.44 -14.87 5.45
N ALA A 23 -3.69 -13.82 4.66
CA ALA A 23 -4.58 -13.89 3.51
C ALA A 23 -4.04 -14.79 2.39
N VAL A 24 -2.74 -14.73 2.10
CA VAL A 24 -2.08 -15.66 1.14
C VAL A 24 -2.20 -17.10 1.65
N LEU A 25 -1.88 -17.36 2.90
CA LEU A 25 -1.98 -18.69 3.49
C LEU A 25 -3.43 -19.20 3.51
N TYR A 26 -4.40 -18.34 3.71
CA TYR A 26 -5.82 -18.70 3.67
C TYR A 26 -6.20 -19.23 2.28
N ILE A 27 -5.92 -18.51 1.20
CA ILE A 27 -6.23 -18.98 -0.16
C ILE A 27 -5.43 -20.23 -0.52
N GLN A 28 -4.15 -20.31 -0.15
CA GLN A 28 -3.34 -21.49 -0.41
C GLN A 28 -3.89 -22.75 0.25
N LYS A 29 -4.35 -22.66 1.50
CA LYS A 29 -5.01 -23.78 2.20
C LYS A 29 -6.36 -24.11 1.59
N LYS A 30 -7.18 -23.12 1.26
CA LYS A 30 -8.53 -23.32 0.70
C LYS A 30 -8.50 -24.01 -0.66
N PHE A 31 -7.48 -23.71 -1.47
CA PHE A 31 -7.35 -24.21 -2.84
C PHE A 31 -6.34 -25.37 -2.98
N ASP A 32 -5.80 -25.87 -1.86
CA ASP A 32 -4.80 -26.94 -1.79
C ASP A 32 -3.52 -26.62 -2.59
N PHE A 33 -3.04 -25.37 -2.45
CA PHE A 33 -1.79 -24.92 -3.04
C PHE A 33 -0.62 -25.03 -2.06
N PRO A 34 0.65 -25.07 -2.56
CA PRO A 34 1.83 -25.03 -1.71
C PRO A 34 1.84 -23.78 -0.80
N LEU A 35 2.13 -23.98 0.49
CA LEU A 35 2.14 -22.89 1.46
C LEU A 35 3.44 -22.08 1.39
N HIS A 36 3.32 -20.77 1.38
CA HIS A 36 4.43 -19.85 1.46
C HIS A 36 4.73 -19.48 2.93
N ASN A 37 5.98 -19.13 3.22
CA ASN A 37 6.35 -18.47 4.45
C ASN A 37 6.30 -16.93 4.28
N ILE A 38 6.38 -16.21 5.39
CA ILE A 38 6.31 -14.75 5.40
C ILE A 38 7.41 -14.08 4.57
N GLU A 39 8.61 -14.66 4.51
CA GLU A 39 9.74 -14.11 3.75
C GLU A 39 9.50 -14.18 2.25
N LEU A 40 8.85 -15.24 1.78
CA LEU A 40 8.46 -15.38 0.39
C LEU A 40 7.32 -14.43 0.04
N VAL A 41 6.32 -14.29 0.91
CA VAL A 41 5.24 -13.31 0.72
C VAL A 41 5.78 -11.88 0.67
N ARG A 42 6.74 -11.53 1.52
CA ARG A 42 7.42 -10.22 1.51
C ARG A 42 7.99 -9.88 0.13
N GLN A 43 8.60 -10.85 -0.55
CA GLN A 43 9.15 -10.66 -1.91
C GLN A 43 8.09 -10.43 -2.99
N HIS A 44 6.85 -10.82 -2.71
CA HIS A 44 5.73 -10.71 -3.64
C HIS A 44 4.96 -9.40 -3.52
N VAL A 45 5.09 -8.69 -2.38
CA VAL A 45 4.40 -7.43 -2.08
C VAL A 45 4.98 -6.24 -2.89
N GLY A 46 4.26 -5.12 -2.96
CA GLY A 46 4.70 -3.85 -3.55
C GLY A 46 4.07 -3.49 -4.90
N ASN A 47 3.59 -4.49 -5.67
CA ASN A 47 3.00 -4.26 -7.00
C ASN A 47 1.46 -4.40 -7.06
N GLY A 48 0.79 -4.27 -5.90
CA GLY A 48 -0.64 -4.46 -5.74
C GLY A 48 -1.07 -5.94 -5.58
N ILE A 49 -2.31 -6.15 -5.14
CA ILE A 49 -2.83 -7.47 -4.74
C ILE A 49 -2.83 -8.47 -5.90
N ARG A 50 -3.22 -8.06 -7.12
CA ARG A 50 -3.23 -8.98 -8.27
C ARG A 50 -1.85 -9.61 -8.51
N LYS A 51 -0.77 -8.82 -8.44
CA LYS A 51 0.60 -9.33 -8.60
C LYS A 51 1.06 -10.17 -7.42
N LEU A 52 0.63 -9.84 -6.21
CA LEU A 52 0.87 -10.68 -5.03
C LEU A 52 0.30 -12.09 -5.25
N ILE A 53 -0.94 -12.19 -5.70
CA ILE A 53 -1.61 -13.49 -5.93
C ILE A 53 -0.97 -14.25 -7.08
N ILE A 54 -0.69 -13.60 -8.23
CA ILE A 54 0.01 -14.21 -9.37
C ILE A 54 1.30 -14.88 -8.92
N ARG A 55 2.06 -14.27 -8.02
CA ARG A 55 3.33 -14.81 -7.51
C ARG A 55 3.15 -15.88 -6.42
N SER A 56 1.95 -15.97 -5.84
CA SER A 56 1.69 -16.80 -4.65
C SER A 56 0.90 -18.07 -4.94
N ILE A 57 0.50 -18.30 -6.17
CA ILE A 57 -0.24 -19.52 -6.58
C ILE A 57 0.43 -20.21 -7.76
N PRO A 58 0.21 -21.53 -7.93
CA PRO A 58 0.70 -22.27 -9.11
C PRO A 58 0.15 -21.66 -10.40
N ASP A 59 0.96 -21.66 -11.45
CA ASP A 59 0.66 -21.16 -12.81
C ASP A 59 0.28 -19.65 -12.86
N GLY A 60 0.29 -18.96 -11.72
CA GLY A 60 0.04 -17.53 -11.65
C GLY A 60 -1.27 -17.10 -12.30
N GLU A 61 -1.20 -16.20 -13.28
CA GLU A 61 -2.38 -15.67 -13.99
C GLU A 61 -3.00 -16.69 -14.93
N ASP A 62 -2.24 -17.71 -15.37
CA ASP A 62 -2.73 -18.81 -16.24
C ASP A 62 -3.47 -19.90 -15.44
N ASN A 63 -3.52 -19.79 -14.12
CA ASN A 63 -4.28 -20.73 -13.30
C ASN A 63 -5.77 -20.65 -13.65
N PRO A 64 -6.44 -21.77 -14.03
CA PRO A 64 -7.85 -21.75 -14.45
C PRO A 64 -8.83 -21.26 -13.37
N ARG A 65 -8.38 -21.23 -12.10
CA ARG A 65 -9.16 -20.73 -10.96
C ARG A 65 -8.70 -19.36 -10.50
N PHE A 66 -7.87 -18.65 -11.28
CA PHE A 66 -7.25 -17.39 -10.84
C PHE A 66 -8.27 -16.36 -10.32
N GLU A 67 -9.33 -16.09 -11.07
CA GLU A 67 -10.33 -15.09 -10.68
C GLU A 67 -11.13 -15.51 -9.43
N GLU A 68 -11.38 -16.80 -9.24
CA GLU A 68 -11.99 -17.32 -8.01
C GLU A 68 -11.07 -17.12 -6.80
N VAL A 69 -9.80 -17.47 -6.94
CA VAL A 69 -8.77 -17.26 -5.91
C VAL A 69 -8.59 -15.78 -5.58
N TYR A 70 -8.57 -14.94 -6.62
CA TYR A 70 -8.44 -13.49 -6.47
C TYR A 70 -9.60 -12.88 -5.68
N GLN A 71 -10.83 -13.23 -6.02
CA GLN A 71 -12.02 -12.76 -5.30
C GLN A 71 -12.03 -13.24 -3.84
N GLU A 72 -11.70 -14.51 -3.62
CA GLU A 72 -11.64 -15.09 -2.28
C GLU A 72 -10.58 -14.43 -1.39
N PHE A 73 -9.41 -14.08 -1.98
CA PHE A 73 -8.40 -13.30 -1.29
C PHE A 73 -8.95 -11.94 -0.87
N LEU A 74 -9.60 -11.23 -1.80
CA LEU A 74 -10.15 -9.89 -1.52
C LEU A 74 -11.17 -9.94 -0.38
N ASP A 75 -12.09 -10.92 -0.42
CA ASP A 75 -13.14 -11.08 0.58
C ASP A 75 -12.58 -11.41 1.97
N TYR A 76 -11.54 -12.24 2.03
CA TYR A 76 -10.85 -12.55 3.28
C TYR A 76 -10.04 -11.35 3.79
N TYR A 77 -9.23 -10.74 2.92
CA TYR A 77 -8.34 -9.66 3.29
C TYR A 77 -9.11 -8.42 3.77
N GLN A 78 -10.22 -8.07 3.12
CA GLN A 78 -11.08 -6.96 3.54
C GLN A 78 -11.57 -7.12 4.99
N LYS A 79 -11.83 -8.34 5.44
CA LYS A 79 -12.32 -8.63 6.80
C LYS A 79 -11.19 -8.73 7.84
N ASN A 80 -9.96 -8.96 7.41
CA ASN A 80 -8.85 -9.33 8.29
C ASN A 80 -7.59 -8.45 8.13
N CYS A 81 -7.63 -7.38 7.34
CA CYS A 81 -6.46 -6.55 7.03
C CYS A 81 -5.99 -5.63 8.16
N GLN A 82 -6.62 -5.69 9.32
CA GLN A 82 -6.33 -4.83 10.47
C GLN A 82 -6.11 -5.64 11.77
N VAL A 83 -5.93 -6.95 11.66
CA VAL A 83 -5.76 -7.82 12.85
C VAL A 83 -4.37 -7.68 13.45
N LYS A 84 -3.35 -7.61 12.59
CA LYS A 84 -1.92 -7.51 12.96
C LYS A 84 -1.25 -6.26 12.41
N THR A 85 -1.92 -5.56 11.50
CA THR A 85 -1.43 -4.30 10.90
C THR A 85 -1.22 -3.25 11.99
N ARG A 86 -0.07 -2.58 11.95
CA ARG A 86 0.32 -1.52 12.89
C ARG A 86 1.31 -0.55 12.24
N ALA A 87 1.34 0.67 12.74
CA ALA A 87 2.41 1.60 12.35
C ALA A 87 3.78 1.04 12.77
N TYR A 88 4.82 1.31 11.98
CA TYR A 88 6.18 1.03 12.43
C TYR A 88 6.56 1.93 13.60
N ASP A 89 7.50 1.44 14.43
CA ASP A 89 8.00 2.19 15.57
C ASP A 89 8.59 3.54 15.11
N GLY A 90 8.24 4.61 15.82
CA GLY A 90 8.69 5.98 15.52
C GLY A 90 7.89 6.71 14.43
N ILE A 91 6.97 6.05 13.72
CA ILE A 91 6.16 6.71 12.66
C ILE A 91 5.24 7.79 13.26
N MET A 92 4.56 7.51 14.35
CA MET A 92 3.64 8.49 14.94
C MET A 92 4.38 9.73 15.46
N GLU A 93 5.55 9.52 16.04
CA GLU A 93 6.44 10.60 16.48
C GLU A 93 6.93 11.44 15.29
N LEU A 94 7.37 10.77 14.21
CA LEU A 94 7.81 11.44 12.98
C LEU A 94 6.69 12.28 12.37
N LEU A 95 5.47 11.74 12.22
CA LEU A 95 4.34 12.46 11.65
C LEU A 95 3.96 13.68 12.50
N LYS A 96 4.04 13.56 13.83
CA LYS A 96 3.83 14.68 14.75
C LYS A 96 4.87 15.78 14.55
N GLU A 97 6.15 15.43 14.52
CA GLU A 97 7.24 16.41 14.31
C GLU A 97 7.13 17.12 12.96
N LEU A 98 6.80 16.39 11.90
CA LEU A 98 6.56 16.99 10.59
C LEU A 98 5.36 17.92 10.59
N HIS A 99 4.29 17.54 11.26
CA HIS A 99 3.08 18.37 11.41
C HIS A 99 3.37 19.67 12.18
N GLU A 100 4.06 19.58 13.32
CA GLU A 100 4.48 20.72 14.13
C GLU A 100 5.44 21.65 13.36
N SER A 101 6.22 21.09 12.43
CA SER A 101 7.10 21.84 11.52
C SER A 101 6.38 22.42 10.30
N ASN A 102 5.05 22.32 10.21
CA ASN A 102 4.21 22.75 9.09
C ASN A 102 4.60 22.09 7.75
N ILE A 103 5.13 20.86 7.77
CA ILE A 103 5.39 20.05 6.59
C ILE A 103 4.08 19.39 6.15
N LYS A 104 3.70 19.56 4.89
CA LYS A 104 2.53 18.91 4.30
C LYS A 104 2.83 17.43 4.06
N MET A 105 1.84 16.59 4.29
CA MET A 105 2.01 15.14 4.16
C MET A 105 0.90 14.51 3.33
N ALA A 106 1.25 13.51 2.53
CA ALA A 106 0.31 12.68 1.78
C ALA A 106 0.73 11.22 1.81
N ILE A 107 -0.24 10.32 1.62
CA ILE A 107 -0.03 8.90 1.34
C ILE A 107 -0.32 8.65 -0.14
N VAL A 108 0.54 7.84 -0.79
CA VAL A 108 0.36 7.33 -2.15
C VAL A 108 0.70 5.85 -2.19
N SER A 109 -0.27 4.98 -2.46
CA SER A 109 -0.10 3.53 -2.42
C SER A 109 -0.71 2.83 -3.63
N ASN A 110 -0.17 1.66 -4.00
CA ASN A 110 -0.78 0.73 -4.97
C ASN A 110 -1.89 -0.16 -4.36
N LYS A 111 -2.25 0.09 -3.11
CA LYS A 111 -3.41 -0.52 -2.45
C LYS A 111 -4.70 0.13 -2.97
N ALA A 112 -5.82 -0.61 -3.00
CA ALA A 112 -7.12 -0.07 -3.38
C ALA A 112 -7.48 1.20 -2.58
N HIS A 113 -8.00 2.24 -3.26
CA HIS A 113 -8.22 3.57 -2.67
C HIS A 113 -9.07 3.52 -1.39
N GLY A 114 -10.18 2.79 -1.39
CA GLY A 114 -11.03 2.66 -0.20
C GLY A 114 -10.29 2.05 1.01
N ALA A 115 -9.38 1.11 0.79
CA ALA A 115 -8.56 0.55 1.86
C ALA A 115 -7.49 1.53 2.36
N VAL A 116 -6.94 2.37 1.48
CA VAL A 116 -6.00 3.44 1.88
C VAL A 116 -6.72 4.49 2.73
N ASP A 117 -7.93 4.90 2.33
CA ASP A 117 -8.74 5.86 3.08
C ASP A 117 -9.09 5.33 4.47
N GLU A 118 -9.52 4.07 4.56
CA GLU A 118 -9.86 3.43 5.84
C GLU A 118 -8.65 3.36 6.78
N LEU A 119 -7.49 2.92 6.28
CA LEU A 119 -6.27 2.85 7.07
C LEU A 119 -5.77 4.25 7.49
N ASN A 120 -5.87 5.24 6.61
CA ASN A 120 -5.53 6.62 6.95
C ASN A 120 -6.46 7.17 8.04
N GLU A 121 -7.76 6.93 7.95
CA GLU A 121 -8.73 7.36 8.96
C GLU A 121 -8.43 6.75 10.33
N ILE A 122 -8.00 5.49 10.37
CA ILE A 122 -7.70 4.79 11.62
C ILE A 122 -6.37 5.24 12.24
N TYR A 123 -5.32 5.34 11.42
CA TYR A 123 -3.96 5.51 11.93
C TYR A 123 -3.43 6.94 11.85
N PHE A 124 -3.79 7.72 10.81
CA PHE A 124 -3.04 8.94 10.46
C PHE A 124 -3.90 10.18 10.21
N LYS A 125 -5.23 10.13 10.37
CA LYS A 125 -6.16 11.22 10.06
C LYS A 125 -5.84 12.56 10.71
N ASP A 126 -5.18 12.53 11.87
CA ASP A 126 -4.83 13.75 12.59
C ASP A 126 -3.68 14.50 11.91
N TYR A 127 -2.84 13.79 11.15
CA TYR A 127 -1.65 14.32 10.50
C TYR A 127 -1.76 14.38 8.98
N ILE A 128 -2.34 13.36 8.34
CA ILE A 128 -2.38 13.21 6.88
C ILE A 128 -3.81 13.39 6.37
N LYS A 129 -4.01 14.44 5.54
CA LYS A 129 -5.33 14.77 4.96
C LYS A 129 -5.51 14.31 3.53
N VAL A 130 -4.43 13.92 2.84
CA VAL A 130 -4.42 13.45 1.47
C VAL A 130 -3.89 12.04 1.44
N ALA A 131 -4.75 11.08 1.12
CA ALA A 131 -4.39 9.67 0.97
C ALA A 131 -4.94 9.16 -0.37
N ILE A 132 -4.05 8.62 -1.22
CA ILE A 132 -4.39 8.20 -2.58
C ILE A 132 -3.97 6.75 -2.75
N GLY A 133 -4.94 5.88 -2.95
CA GLY A 133 -4.73 4.51 -3.37
C GLY A 133 -4.93 4.32 -4.87
N GLU A 134 -4.76 3.08 -5.35
CA GLU A 134 -5.05 2.71 -6.72
C GLU A 134 -6.50 3.06 -7.08
N ASN A 135 -6.66 3.84 -8.15
CA ASN A 135 -7.96 4.22 -8.69
C ASN A 135 -7.86 4.45 -10.22
N GLU A 136 -7.55 3.39 -10.94
CA GLU A 136 -7.41 3.44 -12.42
C GLU A 136 -8.74 3.84 -13.09
N ALA A 137 -9.88 3.54 -12.48
CA ALA A 137 -11.19 3.97 -12.96
C ALA A 137 -11.35 5.50 -12.97
N ALA A 138 -10.64 6.22 -12.09
CA ALA A 138 -10.57 7.69 -12.10
C ALA A 138 -9.45 8.23 -13.00
N GLY A 139 -8.78 7.39 -13.79
CA GLY A 139 -7.70 7.78 -14.71
C GLY A 139 -6.35 8.03 -14.03
N ILE A 140 -6.19 7.68 -12.76
CA ILE A 140 -4.93 7.80 -12.02
C ILE A 140 -4.19 6.47 -12.12
N LYS A 141 -3.07 6.46 -12.85
CA LYS A 141 -2.25 5.26 -12.98
C LYS A 141 -1.54 4.95 -11.67
N LYS A 142 -1.40 3.66 -11.38
CA LYS A 142 -0.66 3.21 -10.20
C LYS A 142 0.86 3.39 -10.35
N LYS A 143 1.56 3.38 -9.24
CA LYS A 143 3.03 3.34 -9.20
C LYS A 143 3.57 2.15 -10.01
N PRO A 144 4.65 2.30 -10.79
CA PRO A 144 5.62 3.39 -10.78
C PRO A 144 5.26 4.61 -11.63
N ALA A 145 4.04 4.71 -12.21
CA ALA A 145 3.63 5.96 -12.82
C ALA A 145 3.52 7.08 -11.76
N PRO A 146 3.98 8.30 -12.05
CA PRO A 146 4.00 9.38 -11.05
C PRO A 146 2.64 10.08 -10.88
N ASP A 147 1.60 9.61 -11.57
CA ASP A 147 0.28 10.26 -11.65
C ASP A 147 -0.34 10.50 -10.26
N SER A 148 -0.31 9.48 -9.38
CA SER A 148 -0.84 9.58 -8.03
C SER A 148 -0.05 10.57 -7.15
N VAL A 149 1.28 10.63 -7.34
CA VAL A 149 2.14 11.60 -6.62
C VAL A 149 1.81 13.02 -7.07
N PHE A 150 1.73 13.26 -8.38
CA PHE A 150 1.35 14.60 -8.89
C PHE A 150 -0.06 14.99 -8.47
N HIS A 151 -0.98 14.04 -8.39
CA HIS A 151 -2.32 14.30 -7.89
C HIS A 151 -2.29 14.70 -6.40
N ALA A 152 -1.53 13.99 -5.56
CA ALA A 152 -1.34 14.34 -4.15
C ALA A 152 -0.72 15.74 -3.98
N LEU A 153 0.34 16.04 -4.74
CA LEU A 153 0.97 17.36 -4.70
C LEU A 153 0.01 18.49 -5.10
N LYS A 154 -0.81 18.26 -6.13
CA LYS A 154 -1.85 19.22 -6.54
C LYS A 154 -2.85 19.48 -5.44
N LEU A 155 -3.35 18.44 -4.77
CA LEU A 155 -4.30 18.59 -3.65
C LEU A 155 -3.68 19.33 -2.46
N LEU A 156 -2.40 19.12 -2.21
CA LEU A 156 -1.65 19.83 -1.16
C LEU A 156 -1.23 21.26 -1.56
N GLY A 157 -1.40 21.65 -2.83
CA GLY A 157 -0.88 22.92 -3.35
C GLY A 157 0.66 23.00 -3.24
N SER A 158 1.34 21.90 -3.53
CA SER A 158 2.79 21.75 -3.41
C SER A 158 3.45 21.56 -4.76
N LYS A 159 4.71 22.00 -4.88
CA LYS A 159 5.54 21.80 -6.07
C LYS A 159 6.43 20.58 -5.89
N LYS A 160 6.75 19.87 -6.98
CA LYS A 160 7.62 18.69 -6.93
C LYS A 160 9.03 18.99 -6.41
N GLU A 161 9.55 20.19 -6.70
CA GLU A 161 10.88 20.64 -6.26
C GLU A 161 10.97 20.86 -4.74
N GLU A 162 9.84 20.95 -4.07
CA GLU A 162 9.71 21.14 -2.62
C GLU A 162 9.24 19.86 -1.91
N ALA A 163 9.13 18.75 -2.64
CA ALA A 163 8.63 17.49 -2.12
C ALA A 163 9.72 16.42 -2.00
N VAL A 164 9.56 15.56 -1.01
CA VAL A 164 10.33 14.32 -0.83
C VAL A 164 9.35 13.16 -0.91
N TYR A 165 9.74 12.09 -1.61
CA TYR A 165 9.02 10.83 -1.61
C TYR A 165 9.74 9.81 -0.73
N VAL A 166 9.00 9.08 0.09
CA VAL A 166 9.51 8.06 1.01
C VAL A 166 8.78 6.74 0.73
N GLY A 167 9.53 5.68 0.49
CA GLY A 167 9.01 4.35 0.21
C GLY A 167 10.08 3.29 0.41
N ASP A 168 9.70 2.01 0.44
CA ASP A 168 10.58 0.88 0.77
C ASP A 168 10.87 -0.05 -0.42
N SER A 169 10.18 0.12 -1.55
CA SER A 169 10.24 -0.80 -2.69
C SER A 169 10.93 -0.21 -3.93
N GLU A 170 11.32 -1.10 -4.87
CA GLU A 170 11.81 -0.67 -6.19
C GLU A 170 10.74 0.10 -7.00
N VAL A 171 9.46 -0.17 -6.72
CA VAL A 171 8.35 0.58 -7.33
C VAL A 171 8.36 2.03 -6.85
N ASP A 172 8.61 2.26 -5.57
CA ASP A 172 8.71 3.59 -4.98
C ASP A 172 9.91 4.35 -5.52
N ARG A 173 11.05 3.68 -5.61
CA ARG A 173 12.25 4.25 -6.21
C ARG A 173 12.04 4.67 -7.67
N ALA A 174 11.28 3.89 -8.43
CA ALA A 174 10.96 4.21 -9.83
C ALA A 174 9.88 5.31 -9.95
N THR A 175 9.09 5.54 -8.91
CA THR A 175 8.07 6.59 -8.84
C THR A 175 8.68 7.96 -8.48
N ALA A 176 9.72 7.96 -7.63
CA ALA A 176 10.41 9.16 -7.14
C ALA A 176 11.27 9.81 -8.22
#